data_12dc41806556d6345d2042d14dea6d8d
#
_entry.id   12dc41806556d6345d2042d14dea6d8d
#
_cell.length_a   1.000
_cell.length_b   1.000
_cell.length_c   1.000
_cell.angle_alpha   90.00
_cell.angle_beta   90.00
_cell.angle_gamma   90.00
#
_symmetry.space_group_name_H-M   'P 1'
#
loop_
_entity.id
_entity.type
_entity.pdbx_description
1 polymer ?
#
loop_
_entity_poly.entity_id
_entity_poly.type
_entity_poly.pdbx_seq_one_letter_code
_entity_poly.pdbx_strand_id
1 'polypeptide(L)'
;MIETTLGRLIFNEILPQDLGFVDRSKPENLLVPEIDFHVGKKGLKQILEKVINIHGATKTAEVLDDIKAMGYKYSTRAAMTVSVSDMTVPAKKPELIKQAQDTVDLITKNYKRGLVTEEERYKEVVETWKETDDELTEALLSGLDKYNNIFMMADSGARGSDKQIKQLAGMRGLMADTTGHTIELPIKSNFREGLQVLEYFMSAHGARKGMSDTALRTADSGYLTRRLVDVSQDLIIREIDCAEGKDEIPGMWVSEFTDGKEQIESLQDRITGRFSCETIKDKDGNVIVKANHMITPKRAARVIKDGINENGEHYTKVKIRTILTCRSGNGICAKCYGANMATGEAVQVGESVGIIAAQSIGEPGTQLTMRTFHTGGVAGGDITQGLPRVEELFEARKPKGLAIITEIPGVAQIKDTKKKREIVVTNPDDGVSKTYLIPYGSRIKIADGTVLELS
;
A
#
# COMPACT_ATOMS: atom_id res chain seq x y z
N MET A 1 9.22 -6.62 42.02
CA MET A 1 9.57 -5.23 41.63
C MET A 1 9.55 -5.22 40.10
N ILE A 2 8.90 -4.24 39.46
CA ILE A 2 8.78 -4.17 38.01
C ILE A 2 9.57 -2.95 37.56
N GLU A 3 10.40 -3.10 36.55
CA GLU A 3 11.09 -2.02 35.91
C GLU A 3 10.21 -1.43 34.78
N THR A 4 9.74 -0.20 34.95
CA THR A 4 8.85 0.48 33.99
C THR A 4 9.08 1.98 34.01
N THR A 5 8.51 2.69 33.05
CA THR A 5 8.59 4.16 32.97
C THR A 5 7.29 4.80 33.47
N LEU A 6 7.38 6.03 33.98
CA LEU A 6 6.21 6.79 34.41
C LEU A 6 5.18 6.97 33.27
N GLY A 7 5.65 7.19 32.04
CA GLY A 7 4.76 7.32 30.89
C GLY A 7 3.95 6.06 30.61
N ARG A 8 4.54 4.87 30.74
CA ARG A 8 3.83 3.60 30.59
C ARG A 8 2.76 3.41 31.68
N LEU A 9 3.06 3.78 32.92
CA LEU A 9 2.08 3.69 34.01
C LEU A 9 0.88 4.61 33.72
N ILE A 10 1.12 5.87 33.37
CA ILE A 10 0.06 6.84 33.04
C ILE A 10 -0.78 6.35 31.85
N PHE A 11 -0.15 5.78 30.82
CA PHE A 11 -0.88 5.26 29.67
C PHE A 11 -1.74 4.04 30.01
N ASN A 12 -1.22 3.13 30.84
CA ASN A 12 -1.95 1.94 31.25
C ASN A 12 -3.09 2.23 32.23
N GLU A 13 -3.07 3.37 32.94
CA GLU A 13 -4.13 3.78 33.89
C GLU A 13 -5.49 3.94 33.19
N ILE A 14 -5.51 4.44 31.97
CA ILE A 14 -6.74 4.68 31.19
C ILE A 14 -7.20 3.46 30.38
N LEU A 15 -6.37 2.41 30.28
CA LEU A 15 -6.67 1.23 29.49
C LEU A 15 -7.20 0.10 30.38
N PRO A 16 -8.19 -0.68 29.90
CA PRO A 16 -8.57 -1.93 30.55
C PRO A 16 -7.35 -2.88 30.64
N GLN A 17 -7.18 -3.53 31.78
CA GLN A 17 -6.02 -4.40 32.06
C GLN A 17 -6.28 -5.89 31.76
N ASP A 18 -7.26 -6.18 30.90
CA ASP A 18 -7.71 -7.52 30.49
C ASP A 18 -7.70 -7.72 28.95
N LEU A 19 -6.87 -6.93 28.25
CA LEU A 19 -6.83 -6.95 26.78
C LEU A 19 -6.10 -8.18 26.19
N GLY A 20 -5.41 -8.97 27.03
CA GLY A 20 -4.73 -10.20 26.63
C GLY A 20 -3.42 -9.97 25.84
N PHE A 21 -2.73 -8.88 26.10
CA PHE A 21 -1.33 -8.72 25.66
C PHE A 21 -0.38 -9.42 26.63
N VAL A 22 -0.76 -9.50 27.91
CA VAL A 22 -0.01 -10.17 28.97
C VAL A 22 -0.78 -11.40 29.44
N ASP A 23 -0.10 -12.54 29.51
CA ASP A 23 -0.66 -13.79 30.06
C ASP A 23 -0.76 -13.69 31.59
N ARG A 24 -1.95 -13.43 32.10
CA ARG A 24 -2.23 -13.26 33.53
C ARG A 24 -2.46 -14.59 34.28
N SER A 25 -2.39 -15.72 33.60
CA SER A 25 -2.42 -17.03 34.25
C SER A 25 -1.19 -17.31 35.09
N LYS A 26 -0.08 -16.59 34.84
CA LYS A 26 1.16 -16.71 35.59
C LYS A 26 1.23 -15.67 36.69
N PRO A 27 1.50 -16.09 37.96
CA PRO A 27 1.55 -15.16 39.12
C PRO A 27 2.64 -14.06 38.97
N GLU A 28 3.69 -14.32 38.19
CA GLU A 28 4.76 -13.37 37.92
C GLU A 28 4.28 -12.16 37.09
N ASN A 29 3.26 -12.36 36.27
CA ASN A 29 2.75 -11.36 35.34
C ASN A 29 1.58 -10.52 35.90
N LEU A 30 1.13 -10.77 37.13
CA LEU A 30 -0.01 -10.08 37.71
C LEU A 30 0.13 -8.57 37.81
N LEU A 31 1.37 -8.09 38.01
CA LEU A 31 1.68 -6.67 38.15
C LEU A 31 2.23 -6.04 36.86
N VAL A 32 2.50 -6.84 35.82
CA VAL A 32 3.03 -6.31 34.55
C VAL A 32 1.94 -5.49 33.86
N PRO A 33 2.24 -4.25 33.42
CA PRO A 33 1.29 -3.44 32.67
C PRO A 33 0.86 -4.17 31.39
N GLU A 34 -0.38 -4.02 30.97
CA GLU A 34 -0.90 -4.65 29.75
C GLU A 34 -0.12 -4.19 28.52
N ILE A 35 0.28 -2.91 28.48
CA ILE A 35 1.07 -2.33 27.41
C ILE A 35 2.47 -2.00 27.94
N ASP A 36 3.46 -2.79 27.52
CA ASP A 36 4.89 -2.59 27.85
C ASP A 36 5.74 -2.32 26.61
N PHE A 37 5.15 -2.16 25.44
CA PHE A 37 5.82 -1.87 24.19
C PHE A 37 5.60 -0.43 23.73
N HIS A 38 6.39 0.02 22.77
CA HIS A 38 6.25 1.34 22.16
C HIS A 38 4.99 1.41 21.29
N VAL A 39 4.09 2.35 21.62
CA VAL A 39 2.79 2.50 20.97
C VAL A 39 2.83 3.63 19.93
N GLY A 40 3.04 3.26 18.68
CA GLY A 40 2.81 4.13 17.53
C GLY A 40 1.39 3.96 16.98
N LYS A 41 1.12 4.54 15.81
CA LYS A 41 -0.20 4.47 15.13
C LYS A 41 -0.70 3.04 14.94
N LYS A 42 0.18 2.09 14.56
CA LYS A 42 -0.18 0.68 14.39
C LYS A 42 -0.51 0.00 15.72
N GLY A 43 0.29 0.25 16.74
CA GLY A 43 0.05 -0.28 18.09
C GLY A 43 -1.26 0.21 18.69
N LEU A 44 -1.57 1.50 18.54
CA LEU A 44 -2.83 2.07 19.00
C LEU A 44 -4.05 1.41 18.31
N LYS A 45 -3.97 1.16 16.99
CA LYS A 45 -5.02 0.43 16.27
C LYS A 45 -5.24 -0.96 16.84
N GLN A 46 -4.19 -1.72 17.14
CA GLN A 46 -4.29 -3.06 17.73
C GLN A 46 -4.90 -3.04 19.15
N ILE A 47 -4.53 -2.04 19.96
CA ILE A 47 -5.12 -1.85 21.29
C ILE A 47 -6.62 -1.61 21.18
N LEU A 48 -7.04 -0.67 20.34
CA LEU A 48 -8.45 -0.34 20.15
C LEU A 48 -9.26 -1.50 19.58
N GLU A 49 -8.68 -2.28 18.66
CA GLU A 49 -9.30 -3.48 18.12
C GLU A 49 -9.56 -4.52 19.24
N LYS A 50 -8.61 -4.71 20.15
CA LYS A 50 -8.83 -5.60 21.30
C LYS A 50 -9.86 -5.04 22.27
N VAL A 51 -9.82 -3.73 22.56
CA VAL A 51 -10.82 -3.10 23.44
C VAL A 51 -12.23 -3.28 22.89
N ILE A 52 -12.47 -3.03 21.61
CA ILE A 52 -13.81 -3.18 21.02
C ILE A 52 -14.28 -4.63 20.99
N ASN A 53 -13.37 -5.58 20.77
CA ASN A 53 -13.71 -7.01 20.73
C ASN A 53 -14.01 -7.60 22.10
N ILE A 54 -13.48 -7.04 23.19
CA ILE A 54 -13.65 -7.55 24.56
C ILE A 54 -14.75 -6.79 25.29
N HIS A 55 -14.72 -5.45 25.23
CA HIS A 55 -15.59 -4.58 26.04
C HIS A 55 -16.75 -3.95 25.27
N GLY A 56 -16.76 -4.07 23.92
CA GLY A 56 -17.79 -3.49 23.07
C GLY A 56 -17.65 -1.98 22.84
N ALA A 57 -18.59 -1.42 22.05
CA ALA A 57 -18.48 -0.06 21.51
C ALA A 57 -18.51 1.04 22.58
N THR A 58 -19.35 0.91 23.61
CA THR A 58 -19.52 1.94 24.65
C THR A 58 -18.23 2.16 25.43
N LYS A 59 -17.62 1.08 25.92
CA LYS A 59 -16.35 1.18 26.67
C LYS A 59 -15.20 1.66 25.78
N THR A 60 -15.21 1.26 24.51
CA THR A 60 -14.22 1.74 23.53
C THR A 60 -14.33 3.25 23.33
N ALA A 61 -15.54 3.81 23.29
CA ALA A 61 -15.73 5.26 23.16
C ALA A 61 -15.16 6.03 24.38
N GLU A 62 -15.37 5.53 25.59
CA GLU A 62 -14.77 6.10 26.81
C GLU A 62 -13.24 6.08 26.74
N VAL A 63 -12.66 4.92 26.41
CA VAL A 63 -11.20 4.77 26.29
C VAL A 63 -10.63 5.69 25.21
N LEU A 64 -11.32 5.87 24.08
CA LEU A 64 -10.90 6.80 23.03
C LEU A 64 -10.90 8.26 23.51
N ASP A 65 -11.92 8.68 24.26
CA ASP A 65 -11.98 10.02 24.84
C ASP A 65 -10.88 10.24 25.87
N ASP A 66 -10.60 9.24 26.72
CA ASP A 66 -9.51 9.31 27.69
C ASP A 66 -8.14 9.38 27.01
N ILE A 67 -7.89 8.58 25.97
CA ILE A 67 -6.64 8.65 25.19
C ILE A 67 -6.48 10.02 24.55
N LYS A 68 -7.54 10.57 23.95
CA LYS A 68 -7.54 11.92 23.36
C LYS A 68 -7.23 12.97 24.40
N ALA A 69 -7.92 12.97 25.54
CA ALA A 69 -7.73 13.93 26.63
C ALA A 69 -6.32 13.87 27.21
N MET A 70 -5.80 12.66 27.42
CA MET A 70 -4.43 12.42 27.87
C MET A 70 -3.42 12.95 26.84
N GLY A 71 -3.60 12.65 25.57
CA GLY A 71 -2.73 13.10 24.50
C GLY A 71 -2.59 14.62 24.46
N TYR A 72 -3.70 15.36 24.49
CA TYR A 72 -3.68 16.82 24.56
C TYR A 72 -3.01 17.34 25.84
N LYS A 73 -3.37 16.78 27.00
CA LYS A 73 -2.81 17.19 28.29
C LYS A 73 -1.29 17.05 28.36
N TYR A 74 -0.78 15.90 27.95
CA TYR A 74 0.66 15.63 28.06
C TYR A 74 1.48 16.24 26.92
N SER A 75 0.91 16.37 25.72
CA SER A 75 1.54 17.13 24.63
C SER A 75 1.77 18.60 25.03
N THR A 76 0.78 19.22 25.66
CA THR A 76 0.90 20.60 26.18
C THR A 76 1.92 20.69 27.31
N ARG A 77 1.90 19.75 28.27
CA ARG A 77 2.86 19.73 29.39
C ARG A 77 4.30 19.48 28.95
N ALA A 78 4.49 18.64 27.95
CA ALA A 78 5.79 18.35 27.37
C ALA A 78 6.30 19.48 26.45
N ALA A 79 5.51 20.53 26.23
CA ALA A 79 5.82 21.64 25.31
C ALA A 79 6.24 21.15 23.92
N MET A 80 5.52 20.16 23.37
CA MET A 80 5.79 19.60 22.05
C MET A 80 5.64 20.68 20.97
N THR A 81 6.76 21.13 20.43
CA THR A 81 6.83 22.21 19.45
C THR A 81 7.99 21.97 18.49
N VAL A 82 8.10 22.77 17.44
CA VAL A 82 9.19 22.72 16.46
C VAL A 82 10.04 23.96 16.56
N SER A 83 11.33 23.80 16.76
CA SER A 83 12.34 24.85 16.73
C SER A 83 13.32 24.63 15.58
N VAL A 84 13.92 25.70 15.10
CA VAL A 84 15.02 25.61 14.12
C VAL A 84 16.22 24.82 14.69
N SER A 85 16.44 24.88 16.00
CA SER A 85 17.49 24.11 16.68
C SER A 85 17.27 22.59 16.66
N ASP A 86 15.99 22.14 16.56
CA ASP A 86 15.66 20.73 16.54
C ASP A 86 16.02 20.06 15.20
N MET A 87 16.25 20.86 14.17
CA MET A 87 16.66 20.41 12.84
C MET A 87 18.18 20.22 12.80
N THR A 88 18.68 19.10 13.32
CA THR A 88 20.12 18.82 13.32
C THR A 88 20.59 18.32 11.97
N VAL A 89 21.57 19.00 11.37
CA VAL A 89 22.18 18.60 10.10
C VAL A 89 23.23 17.53 10.36
N PRO A 90 23.24 16.39 9.64
CA PRO A 90 24.23 15.34 9.82
C PRO A 90 25.63 15.83 9.50
N ALA A 91 26.61 15.53 10.35
CA ALA A 91 28.00 15.91 10.13
C ALA A 91 28.61 15.27 8.86
N LYS A 92 28.09 14.11 8.42
CA LYS A 92 28.53 13.42 7.21
C LYS A 92 28.05 14.06 5.91
N LYS A 93 27.09 15.00 5.96
CA LYS A 93 26.51 15.63 4.77
C LYS A 93 27.55 16.21 3.80
N PRO A 94 28.53 17.03 4.22
CA PRO A 94 29.51 17.61 3.29
C PRO A 94 30.35 16.55 2.57
N GLU A 95 30.68 15.48 3.26
CA GLU A 95 31.49 14.37 2.71
C GLU A 95 30.72 13.59 1.67
N LEU A 96 29.47 13.19 1.95
CA LEU A 96 28.60 12.47 1.00
C LEU A 96 28.33 13.30 -0.26
N ILE A 97 28.03 14.58 -0.11
CA ILE A 97 27.82 15.48 -1.26
C ILE A 97 29.09 15.62 -2.11
N LYS A 98 30.26 15.67 -1.48
CA LYS A 98 31.52 15.77 -2.20
C LYS A 98 31.82 14.48 -2.99
N GLN A 99 31.64 13.32 -2.38
CA GLN A 99 31.83 12.02 -3.05
C GLN A 99 30.88 11.89 -4.26
N ALA A 100 29.62 12.25 -4.10
CA ALA A 100 28.66 12.24 -5.18
C ALA A 100 29.08 13.20 -6.32
N GLN A 101 29.53 14.40 -5.98
CA GLN A 101 30.00 15.36 -6.99
C GLN A 101 31.21 14.86 -7.76
N ASP A 102 32.18 14.26 -7.07
CA ASP A 102 33.37 13.67 -7.69
C ASP A 102 33.00 12.54 -8.68
N THR A 103 32.01 11.72 -8.31
CA THR A 103 31.46 10.66 -9.18
C THR A 103 30.76 11.24 -10.41
N VAL A 104 29.90 12.24 -10.24
CA VAL A 104 29.22 12.93 -11.34
C VAL A 104 30.20 13.61 -12.29
N ASP A 105 31.28 14.20 -11.75
CA ASP A 105 32.33 14.82 -12.57
C ASP A 105 33.09 13.76 -13.39
N LEU A 106 33.31 12.56 -12.84
CA LEU A 106 33.90 11.42 -13.55
C LEU A 106 32.98 10.93 -14.68
N ILE A 107 31.69 10.75 -14.43
CA ILE A 107 30.68 10.37 -15.44
C ILE A 107 30.65 11.40 -16.56
N THR A 108 30.62 12.68 -16.22
CA THR A 108 30.64 13.79 -17.18
C THR A 108 31.92 13.79 -18.02
N LYS A 109 33.08 13.46 -17.39
CA LYS A 109 34.36 13.35 -18.11
C LYS A 109 34.36 12.16 -19.07
N ASN A 110 33.78 11.03 -18.70
CA ASN A 110 33.64 9.86 -19.58
C ASN A 110 32.72 10.17 -20.77
N TYR A 111 31.64 10.88 -20.56
CA TYR A 111 30.77 11.37 -21.63
C TYR A 111 31.54 12.28 -22.62
N LYS A 112 32.29 13.27 -22.11
CA LYS A 112 33.12 14.15 -22.96
C LYS A 112 34.18 13.41 -23.78
N ARG A 113 34.59 12.21 -23.34
CA ARG A 113 35.51 11.32 -24.06
C ARG A 113 34.78 10.41 -25.06
N GLY A 114 33.45 10.44 -25.12
CA GLY A 114 32.64 9.61 -26.01
C GLY A 114 32.51 8.14 -25.58
N LEU A 115 32.77 7.82 -24.30
CA LEU A 115 32.67 6.46 -23.75
C LEU A 115 31.24 6.07 -23.35
N VAL A 116 30.39 7.05 -23.09
CA VAL A 116 29.00 6.89 -22.60
C VAL A 116 28.10 7.77 -23.46
N THR A 117 26.88 7.31 -23.72
CA THR A 117 25.83 8.08 -24.40
C THR A 117 25.22 9.14 -23.47
N GLU A 118 24.53 10.14 -24.04
CA GLU A 118 23.86 11.17 -23.23
C GLU A 118 22.78 10.57 -22.32
N GLU A 119 22.06 9.58 -22.83
CA GLU A 119 20.99 8.92 -22.08
C GLU A 119 21.54 8.11 -20.89
N GLU A 120 22.64 7.39 -21.11
CA GLU A 120 23.35 6.65 -20.06
C GLU A 120 23.92 7.62 -19.01
N ARG A 121 24.60 8.69 -19.46
CA ARG A 121 25.12 9.73 -18.58
C ARG A 121 24.03 10.30 -17.66
N TYR A 122 22.90 10.70 -18.25
CA TYR A 122 21.76 11.23 -17.51
C TYR A 122 21.27 10.24 -16.46
N LYS A 123 21.10 8.98 -16.85
CA LYS A 123 20.63 7.92 -15.95
C LYS A 123 21.59 7.71 -14.78
N GLU A 124 22.88 7.58 -15.05
CA GLU A 124 23.90 7.38 -14.02
C GLU A 124 23.99 8.58 -13.05
N VAL A 125 23.90 9.81 -13.56
CA VAL A 125 23.90 11.02 -12.72
C VAL A 125 22.69 11.06 -11.79
N VAL A 126 21.49 10.78 -12.31
CA VAL A 126 20.25 10.75 -11.51
C VAL A 126 20.32 9.65 -10.46
N GLU A 127 20.83 8.47 -10.81
CA GLU A 127 20.97 7.33 -9.88
C GLU A 127 21.97 7.65 -8.77
N THR A 128 23.14 8.21 -9.08
CA THR A 128 24.14 8.64 -8.10
C THR A 128 23.56 9.62 -7.07
N TRP A 129 22.81 10.64 -7.53
CA TRP A 129 22.19 11.60 -6.60
C TRP A 129 21.06 10.98 -5.78
N LYS A 130 20.35 10.00 -6.31
CA LYS A 130 19.31 9.29 -5.58
C LYS A 130 19.91 8.41 -4.46
N GLU A 131 20.95 7.66 -4.78
CA GLU A 131 21.68 6.86 -3.78
C GLU A 131 22.24 7.74 -2.66
N THR A 132 22.87 8.85 -3.00
CA THR A 132 23.40 9.82 -2.03
C THR A 132 22.30 10.40 -1.15
N ASP A 133 21.12 10.67 -1.71
CA ASP A 133 19.96 11.18 -1.00
C ASP A 133 19.40 10.15 -0.01
N ASP A 134 19.39 8.87 -0.39
CA ASP A 134 18.95 7.77 0.48
C ASP A 134 19.97 7.53 1.61
N GLU A 135 21.28 7.50 1.33
CA GLU A 135 22.34 7.39 2.35
C GLU A 135 22.32 8.55 3.34
N LEU A 136 22.11 9.78 2.84
CA LEU A 136 22.01 10.96 3.70
C LEU A 136 20.76 10.90 4.58
N THR A 137 19.67 10.36 4.06
CA THR A 137 18.42 10.17 4.82
C THR A 137 18.63 9.16 5.96
N GLU A 138 19.30 8.06 5.70
CA GLU A 138 19.62 7.06 6.71
C GLU A 138 20.57 7.63 7.79
N ALA A 139 21.60 8.35 7.38
CA ALA A 139 22.52 9.04 8.29
C ALA A 139 21.80 10.11 9.14
N LEU A 140 20.82 10.79 8.59
CA LEU A 140 20.01 11.78 9.30
C LEU A 140 19.13 11.11 10.36
N LEU A 141 18.35 10.09 9.97
CA LEU A 141 17.41 9.42 10.87
C LEU A 141 18.14 8.69 12.01
N SER A 142 19.27 8.05 11.71
CA SER A 142 20.10 7.38 12.72
C SER A 142 20.81 8.33 13.67
N GLY A 143 21.08 9.56 13.22
CA GLY A 143 21.77 10.60 14.01
C GLY A 143 20.84 11.49 14.84
N LEU A 144 19.53 11.40 14.67
CA LEU A 144 18.56 12.16 15.45
C LEU A 144 18.43 11.61 16.87
N ASP A 145 18.37 12.51 17.86
CA ASP A 145 18.07 12.13 19.24
C ASP A 145 16.61 11.65 19.34
N LYS A 146 16.39 10.55 20.05
CA LYS A 146 15.06 9.99 20.32
C LYS A 146 14.13 10.97 21.06
N TYR A 147 14.68 11.91 21.79
CA TYR A 147 13.94 12.96 22.50
C TYR A 147 13.77 14.24 21.69
N ASN A 148 14.21 14.26 20.44
CA ASN A 148 13.96 15.37 19.53
C ASN A 148 12.46 15.45 19.20
N ASN A 149 11.86 16.62 19.33
CA ASN A 149 10.42 16.82 19.10
C ASN A 149 9.98 16.41 17.70
N ILE A 150 10.77 16.71 16.67
CA ILE A 150 10.49 16.36 15.28
C ILE A 150 10.51 14.85 15.10
N PHE A 151 11.52 14.18 15.68
CA PHE A 151 11.64 12.73 15.65
C PHE A 151 10.45 12.07 16.35
N MET A 152 10.10 12.50 17.57
CA MET A 152 8.96 11.95 18.31
C MET A 152 7.64 12.09 17.57
N MET A 153 7.38 13.24 16.89
CA MET A 153 6.16 13.42 16.10
C MET A 153 6.08 12.48 14.90
N ALA A 154 7.21 12.25 14.21
CA ALA A 154 7.27 11.37 13.05
C ALA A 154 7.22 9.90 13.43
N ASP A 155 8.00 9.47 14.44
CA ASP A 155 8.10 8.09 14.92
C ASP A 155 6.76 7.59 15.51
N SER A 156 6.06 8.44 16.25
CA SER A 156 4.70 8.14 16.73
C SER A 156 3.67 7.98 15.60
N GLY A 157 3.96 8.48 14.40
CA GLY A 157 3.02 8.52 13.28
C GLY A 157 1.91 9.57 13.42
N ALA A 158 2.03 10.48 14.39
CA ALA A 158 1.06 11.55 14.61
C ALA A 158 1.13 12.62 13.51
N ARG A 159 2.33 13.08 13.19
CA ARG A 159 2.56 14.09 12.14
C ARG A 159 3.99 14.02 11.62
N GLY A 160 4.12 14.22 10.32
CA GLY A 160 5.42 14.20 9.67
C GLY A 160 5.74 12.86 9.00
N SER A 161 6.76 12.88 8.17
CA SER A 161 7.32 11.71 7.51
C SER A 161 8.82 11.90 7.33
N ASP A 162 9.55 10.82 7.14
CA ASP A 162 11.00 10.84 6.87
C ASP A 162 11.37 11.76 5.70
N LYS A 163 10.53 11.80 4.66
CA LYS A 163 10.69 12.70 3.52
C LYS A 163 10.60 14.19 3.88
N GLN A 164 9.78 14.55 4.87
CA GLN A 164 9.68 15.94 5.34
C GLN A 164 10.86 16.30 6.23
N ILE A 165 11.28 15.39 7.13
CA ILE A 165 12.47 15.60 7.97
C ILE A 165 13.71 15.78 7.10
N LYS A 166 13.85 14.97 6.05
CA LYS A 166 14.94 15.06 5.07
C LYS A 166 15.02 16.44 4.42
N GLN A 167 13.90 17.01 4.01
CA GLN A 167 13.87 18.36 3.41
C GLN A 167 14.21 19.46 4.42
N LEU A 168 13.93 19.25 5.71
CA LEU A 168 14.23 20.23 6.76
C LEU A 168 15.70 20.27 7.15
N ALA A 169 16.33 19.11 7.28
CA ALA A 169 17.67 18.97 7.88
C ALA A 169 18.70 18.22 7.00
N GLY A 170 18.27 17.48 6.01
CA GLY A 170 19.12 16.70 5.08
C GLY A 170 19.42 17.47 3.79
N MET A 171 18.87 16.98 2.69
CA MET A 171 18.93 17.54 1.36
C MET A 171 17.54 17.52 0.73
N ARG A 172 17.20 18.52 -0.06
CA ARG A 172 15.91 18.53 -0.76
C ARG A 172 15.90 17.55 -1.93
N GLY A 173 17.05 17.31 -2.57
CA GLY A 173 17.24 16.32 -3.60
C GLY A 173 16.85 16.78 -5.00
N LEU A 174 16.60 15.80 -5.88
CA LEU A 174 16.24 16.02 -7.27
C LEU A 174 14.82 16.56 -7.41
N MET A 175 14.63 17.52 -8.32
CA MET A 175 13.35 18.14 -8.64
C MET A 175 12.90 17.75 -10.04
N ALA A 176 11.60 17.68 -10.24
CA ALA A 176 11.03 17.49 -11.59
C ALA A 176 10.72 18.84 -12.25
N ASP A 177 10.98 18.93 -13.53
CA ASP A 177 10.58 20.06 -14.39
C ASP A 177 9.06 20.07 -14.61
N THR A 178 8.56 21.11 -15.25
CA THR A 178 7.14 21.28 -15.61
C THR A 178 6.62 20.16 -16.50
N THR A 179 7.47 19.53 -17.32
CA THR A 179 7.17 18.38 -18.18
C THR A 179 7.13 17.05 -17.40
N GLY A 180 7.68 17.01 -16.18
CA GLY A 180 7.83 15.79 -15.37
C GLY A 180 9.20 15.12 -15.51
N HIS A 181 10.10 15.67 -16.31
CA HIS A 181 11.47 15.20 -16.43
C HIS A 181 12.30 15.60 -15.19
N THR A 182 13.17 14.73 -14.70
CA THR A 182 13.99 15.03 -13.53
C THR A 182 15.15 15.96 -13.92
N ILE A 183 15.31 17.06 -13.22
CA ILE A 183 16.43 17.98 -13.41
C ILE A 183 17.68 17.34 -12.80
N GLU A 184 18.76 17.21 -13.59
CA GLU A 184 20.02 16.58 -13.17
C GLU A 184 20.71 17.30 -12.01
N LEU A 185 20.46 18.60 -11.86
CA LEU A 185 21.04 19.40 -10.81
C LEU A 185 20.22 19.24 -9.50
N PRO A 186 20.76 18.58 -8.47
CA PRO A 186 20.04 18.42 -7.22
C PRO A 186 20.05 19.70 -6.37
N ILE A 187 19.03 19.88 -5.54
CA ILE A 187 19.04 20.89 -4.50
C ILE A 187 19.77 20.31 -3.29
N LYS A 188 21.03 20.73 -3.11
CA LYS A 188 21.93 20.24 -2.05
C LYS A 188 21.61 20.84 -0.68
N SER A 189 21.01 22.01 -0.68
CA SER A 189 20.61 22.74 0.52
C SER A 189 19.34 22.16 1.15
N ASN A 190 19.16 22.42 2.44
CA ASN A 190 17.94 22.13 3.18
C ASN A 190 17.26 23.45 3.63
N PHE A 191 16.06 23.34 4.20
CA PHE A 191 15.33 24.55 4.65
C PHE A 191 16.00 25.24 5.85
N ARG A 192 16.73 24.52 6.69
CA ARG A 192 17.47 25.11 7.81
C ARG A 192 18.62 26.00 7.34
N GLU A 193 19.39 25.54 6.36
CA GLU A 193 20.53 26.27 5.80
C GLU A 193 20.08 27.40 4.89
N GLY A 194 18.87 27.31 4.35
CA GLY A 194 18.33 28.19 3.31
C GLY A 194 18.75 27.75 1.91
N LEU A 195 17.90 28.05 0.93
CA LEU A 195 18.13 27.71 -0.48
C LEU A 195 18.88 28.86 -1.17
N GLN A 196 19.79 28.50 -2.08
CA GLN A 196 20.36 29.45 -3.01
C GLN A 196 19.33 29.95 -4.02
N VAL A 197 19.55 31.09 -4.64
CA VAL A 197 18.59 31.72 -5.57
C VAL A 197 18.19 30.76 -6.70
N LEU A 198 19.15 30.06 -7.30
CA LEU A 198 18.87 29.07 -8.36
C LEU A 198 18.09 27.87 -7.85
N GLU A 199 18.45 27.34 -6.69
CA GLU A 199 17.76 26.23 -6.03
C GLU A 199 16.33 26.58 -5.67
N TYR A 200 16.11 27.81 -5.17
CA TYR A 200 14.78 28.33 -4.89
C TYR A 200 13.93 28.43 -6.16
N PHE A 201 14.50 28.93 -7.25
CA PHE A 201 13.80 29.05 -8.53
C PHE A 201 13.38 27.68 -9.08
N MET A 202 14.28 26.68 -9.09
CA MET A 202 13.96 25.32 -9.48
C MET A 202 12.86 24.72 -8.59
N SER A 203 12.95 24.94 -7.29
CA SER A 203 11.96 24.53 -6.31
C SER A 203 10.57 25.13 -6.56
N ALA A 204 10.51 26.40 -6.98
CA ALA A 204 9.27 27.11 -7.26
C ALA A 204 8.50 26.52 -8.46
N HIS A 205 9.20 25.99 -9.47
CA HIS A 205 8.56 25.30 -10.58
C HIS A 205 7.76 24.08 -10.12
N GLY A 206 8.40 23.21 -9.33
CA GLY A 206 7.73 22.02 -8.76
C GLY A 206 6.54 22.39 -7.85
N ALA A 207 6.71 23.38 -7.00
CA ALA A 207 5.63 23.84 -6.11
C ALA A 207 4.43 24.42 -6.90
N ARG A 208 4.68 25.26 -7.91
CA ARG A 208 3.62 25.82 -8.76
C ARG A 208 2.88 24.74 -9.54
N LYS A 209 3.63 23.81 -10.14
CA LYS A 209 3.04 22.65 -10.82
C LYS A 209 2.17 21.87 -9.85
N GLY A 210 2.67 21.59 -8.63
CA GLY A 210 1.93 20.92 -7.59
C GLY A 210 0.59 21.55 -7.27
N MET A 211 0.57 22.86 -7.03
CA MET A 211 -0.66 23.58 -6.73
C MET A 211 -1.64 23.58 -7.91
N SER A 212 -1.16 23.79 -9.14
CA SER A 212 -1.99 23.76 -10.34
C SER A 212 -2.60 22.39 -10.60
N ASP A 213 -1.77 21.33 -10.55
CA ASP A 213 -2.23 19.97 -10.79
C ASP A 213 -3.23 19.50 -9.70
N THR A 214 -3.01 19.89 -8.44
CA THR A 214 -3.97 19.58 -7.37
C THR A 214 -5.33 20.20 -7.64
N ALA A 215 -5.36 21.47 -8.05
CA ALA A 215 -6.60 22.19 -8.37
C ALA A 215 -7.34 21.54 -9.55
N LEU A 216 -6.63 21.19 -10.62
CA LEU A 216 -7.23 20.57 -11.81
C LEU A 216 -7.70 19.13 -11.55
N ARG A 217 -6.89 18.32 -10.88
CA ARG A 217 -7.21 16.91 -10.63
C ARG A 217 -8.31 16.70 -9.58
N THR A 218 -8.60 17.69 -8.76
CA THR A 218 -9.75 17.63 -7.85
C THR A 218 -11.05 17.47 -8.64
N ALA A 219 -11.19 18.17 -9.77
CA ALA A 219 -12.33 18.02 -10.65
C ALA A 219 -12.41 16.61 -11.29
N ASP A 220 -11.26 16.05 -11.71
CA ASP A 220 -11.20 14.71 -12.29
C ASP A 220 -11.61 13.63 -11.26
N SER A 221 -11.13 13.74 -10.03
CA SER A 221 -11.53 12.86 -8.92
C SER A 221 -13.04 12.92 -8.64
N GLY A 222 -13.61 14.12 -8.63
CA GLY A 222 -15.06 14.32 -8.47
C GLY A 222 -15.87 13.72 -9.62
N TYR A 223 -15.40 13.88 -10.84
CA TYR A 223 -16.04 13.30 -12.03
C TYR A 223 -15.95 11.76 -12.05
N LEU A 224 -14.81 11.17 -11.66
CA LEU A 224 -14.70 9.71 -11.49
C LEU A 224 -15.70 9.20 -10.46
N THR A 225 -15.77 9.83 -9.30
CA THR A 225 -16.72 9.45 -8.24
C THR A 225 -18.16 9.49 -8.73
N ARG A 226 -18.56 10.55 -9.44
CA ARG A 226 -19.88 10.67 -10.01
C ARG A 226 -20.20 9.53 -10.96
N ARG A 227 -19.30 9.20 -11.91
CA ARG A 227 -19.52 8.09 -12.85
C ARG A 227 -19.64 6.75 -12.14
N LEU A 228 -18.82 6.50 -11.10
CA LEU A 228 -18.92 5.29 -10.28
C LEU A 228 -20.27 5.21 -9.55
N VAL A 229 -20.76 6.30 -9.00
CA VAL A 229 -22.09 6.36 -8.35
C VAL A 229 -23.20 6.10 -9.38
N ASP A 230 -23.15 6.74 -10.53
CA ASP A 230 -24.18 6.58 -11.58
C ASP A 230 -24.29 5.12 -12.05
N VAL A 231 -23.18 4.42 -12.18
CA VAL A 231 -23.15 3.00 -12.60
C VAL A 231 -23.57 2.05 -11.47
N SER A 232 -23.22 2.35 -10.22
CA SER A 232 -23.39 1.42 -9.11
C SER A 232 -24.61 1.69 -8.22
N GLN A 233 -25.40 2.75 -8.49
CA GLN A 233 -26.54 3.13 -7.64
C GLN A 233 -27.61 2.04 -7.50
N ASP A 234 -27.78 1.19 -8.51
CA ASP A 234 -28.76 0.11 -8.51
C ASP A 234 -28.31 -1.14 -7.74
N LEU A 235 -27.05 -1.18 -7.30
CA LEU A 235 -26.52 -2.28 -6.49
C LEU A 235 -26.94 -2.13 -5.03
N ILE A 236 -28.13 -2.62 -4.74
CA ILE A 236 -28.76 -2.61 -3.41
C ILE A 236 -28.93 -4.06 -2.95
N ILE A 237 -28.82 -4.31 -1.66
CA ILE A 237 -29.14 -5.61 -1.07
C ILE A 237 -30.65 -5.80 -1.08
N ARG A 238 -31.15 -6.73 -1.89
CA ARG A 238 -32.59 -6.93 -2.06
C ARG A 238 -33.13 -8.20 -1.42
N GLU A 239 -32.30 -9.20 -1.25
CA GLU A 239 -32.69 -10.49 -0.66
C GLU A 239 -31.60 -11.02 0.28
N ILE A 240 -31.95 -11.96 1.13
CA ILE A 240 -31.00 -12.54 2.10
C ILE A 240 -30.10 -13.56 1.39
N ASP A 241 -30.66 -14.45 0.60
CA ASP A 241 -29.94 -15.57 -0.02
C ASP A 241 -30.47 -15.93 -1.42
N CYS A 242 -29.66 -15.70 -2.45
CA CYS A 242 -30.03 -16.07 -3.84
C CYS A 242 -29.96 -17.59 -4.12
N ALA A 243 -29.44 -18.37 -3.18
CA ALA A 243 -29.31 -19.83 -3.28
C ALA A 243 -30.36 -20.56 -2.41
N GLU A 244 -31.31 -19.84 -1.81
CA GLU A 244 -32.35 -20.47 -0.99
C GLU A 244 -33.18 -21.45 -1.84
N GLY A 245 -33.31 -22.68 -1.35
CA GLY A 245 -34.01 -23.76 -2.06
C GLY A 245 -33.30 -24.35 -3.28
N LYS A 246 -32.00 -24.04 -3.49
CA LYS A 246 -31.17 -24.62 -4.56
C LYS A 246 -30.10 -25.53 -3.98
N ASP A 247 -29.79 -26.60 -4.70
CA ASP A 247 -28.81 -27.60 -4.28
C ASP A 247 -27.37 -27.07 -4.33
N GLU A 248 -27.09 -26.08 -5.21
CA GLU A 248 -25.75 -25.56 -5.42
C GLU A 248 -25.63 -24.11 -4.92
N ILE A 249 -24.66 -23.86 -4.04
CA ILE A 249 -24.30 -22.55 -3.56
C ILE A 249 -23.31 -21.89 -4.54
N PRO A 250 -23.66 -20.72 -5.15
CA PRO A 250 -22.76 -20.06 -6.07
C PRO A 250 -21.54 -19.50 -5.34
N GLY A 251 -20.36 -19.70 -5.89
CA GLY A 251 -19.14 -19.21 -5.28
C GLY A 251 -17.92 -19.32 -6.18
N MET A 252 -16.82 -18.74 -5.72
CA MET A 252 -15.54 -18.70 -6.42
C MET A 252 -14.42 -19.17 -5.49
N TRP A 253 -13.43 -19.82 -6.05
CA TRP A 253 -12.19 -20.17 -5.33
C TRP A 253 -11.32 -18.94 -5.17
N VAL A 254 -10.91 -18.67 -3.94
CA VAL A 254 -10.03 -17.56 -3.58
C VAL A 254 -8.78 -18.11 -2.92
N SER A 255 -7.61 -17.67 -3.41
CA SER A 255 -6.29 -17.91 -2.84
C SER A 255 -5.69 -16.60 -2.33
N GLU A 256 -4.55 -16.65 -1.69
CA GLU A 256 -3.77 -15.44 -1.40
C GLU A 256 -3.38 -14.71 -2.69
N PHE A 257 -3.19 -13.40 -2.58
CA PHE A 257 -2.78 -12.57 -3.70
C PHE A 257 -1.32 -12.16 -3.52
N THR A 258 -0.46 -12.67 -4.40
CA THR A 258 0.98 -12.43 -4.39
C THR A 258 1.43 -11.82 -5.71
N ASP A 259 2.36 -10.88 -5.64
CA ASP A 259 3.08 -10.36 -6.82
C ASP A 259 4.55 -10.77 -6.73
N GLY A 260 4.90 -11.84 -7.45
CA GLY A 260 6.22 -12.46 -7.37
C GLY A 260 6.51 -13.02 -5.97
N LYS A 261 7.38 -12.36 -5.22
CA LYS A 261 7.76 -12.77 -3.85
C LYS A 261 7.03 -11.99 -2.75
N GLU A 262 6.33 -10.92 -3.10
CA GLU A 262 5.64 -10.06 -2.15
C GLU A 262 4.17 -10.48 -2.02
N GLN A 263 3.73 -10.74 -0.78
CA GLN A 263 2.33 -11.00 -0.47
C GLN A 263 1.59 -9.69 -0.33
N ILE A 264 0.69 -9.40 -1.30
CA ILE A 264 -0.11 -8.17 -1.30
C ILE A 264 -1.29 -8.30 -0.34
N GLU A 265 -2.00 -9.45 -0.38
CA GLU A 265 -3.17 -9.69 0.46
C GLU A 265 -3.20 -11.14 0.93
N SER A 266 -3.30 -11.35 2.25
CA SER A 266 -3.32 -12.68 2.82
C SER A 266 -4.64 -13.41 2.53
N LEU A 267 -4.62 -14.74 2.46
CA LEU A 267 -5.84 -15.54 2.35
C LEU A 267 -6.80 -15.25 3.51
N GLN A 268 -6.28 -15.02 4.71
CA GLN A 268 -7.08 -14.67 5.89
C GLN A 268 -7.91 -13.41 5.66
N ASP A 269 -7.30 -12.34 5.15
CA ASP A 269 -7.99 -11.06 4.91
C ASP A 269 -9.05 -11.21 3.82
N ARG A 270 -8.74 -11.96 2.75
CA ARG A 270 -9.65 -12.18 1.63
C ARG A 270 -10.90 -12.99 1.97
N ILE A 271 -10.81 -13.93 2.91
CA ILE A 271 -11.96 -14.75 3.34
C ILE A 271 -12.73 -14.13 4.52
N THR A 272 -12.14 -13.19 5.26
CA THR A 272 -12.78 -12.56 6.41
C THR A 272 -14.02 -11.78 5.99
N GLY A 273 -15.13 -11.99 6.69
CA GLY A 273 -16.41 -11.35 6.40
C GLY A 273 -17.17 -11.94 5.20
N ARG A 274 -16.63 -12.97 4.54
CA ARG A 274 -17.32 -13.67 3.43
C ARG A 274 -18.07 -14.90 3.92
N PHE A 275 -19.02 -15.37 3.12
CA PHE A 275 -19.74 -16.62 3.39
C PHE A 275 -19.07 -17.78 2.68
N SER A 276 -18.84 -18.88 3.40
CA SER A 276 -18.27 -20.10 2.84
C SER A 276 -19.30 -20.84 1.97
N CYS A 277 -18.88 -21.39 0.83
CA CYS A 277 -19.71 -22.29 0.04
C CYS A 277 -19.70 -23.73 0.58
N GLU A 278 -18.60 -24.12 1.22
CA GLU A 278 -18.35 -25.50 1.68
C GLU A 278 -18.13 -25.51 3.19
N THR A 279 -18.31 -26.68 3.80
CA THR A 279 -18.03 -26.85 5.23
C THR A 279 -16.54 -27.03 5.44
N ILE A 280 -15.91 -26.13 6.17
CA ILE A 280 -14.47 -26.15 6.48
C ILE A 280 -14.26 -26.87 7.80
N LYS A 281 -13.37 -27.85 7.82
CA LYS A 281 -13.08 -28.71 8.98
C LYS A 281 -11.64 -28.55 9.46
N ASP A 282 -11.42 -28.94 10.70
CA ASP A 282 -10.11 -29.05 11.35
C ASP A 282 -9.51 -30.46 11.15
N LYS A 283 -8.27 -30.65 11.57
CA LYS A 283 -7.53 -31.93 11.60
C LYS A 283 -8.30 -33.06 12.28
N ASP A 284 -9.03 -32.70 13.32
CA ASP A 284 -9.83 -33.63 14.14
C ASP A 284 -11.24 -33.88 13.58
N GLY A 285 -11.55 -33.33 12.40
CA GLY A 285 -12.87 -33.44 11.78
C GLY A 285 -13.92 -32.46 12.35
N ASN A 286 -13.54 -31.62 13.31
CA ASN A 286 -14.45 -30.62 13.87
C ASN A 286 -14.75 -29.53 12.85
N VAL A 287 -15.98 -29.07 12.79
CA VAL A 287 -16.41 -28.01 11.88
C VAL A 287 -15.98 -26.64 12.40
N ILE A 288 -15.11 -25.95 11.65
CA ILE A 288 -14.73 -24.55 11.92
C ILE A 288 -15.79 -23.61 11.38
N VAL A 289 -16.21 -23.81 10.11
CA VAL A 289 -17.25 -23.02 9.44
C VAL A 289 -18.19 -23.98 8.69
N LYS A 290 -19.50 -23.84 8.91
CA LYS A 290 -20.50 -24.58 8.13
C LYS A 290 -20.68 -23.94 6.75
N ALA A 291 -21.08 -24.72 5.77
CA ALA A 291 -21.50 -24.19 4.48
C ALA A 291 -22.57 -23.10 4.64
N ASN A 292 -22.53 -22.08 3.81
CA ASN A 292 -23.44 -20.95 3.84
C ASN A 292 -23.45 -20.09 5.14
N HIS A 293 -22.34 -20.13 5.91
CA HIS A 293 -22.15 -19.32 7.11
C HIS A 293 -20.98 -18.36 6.94
N MET A 294 -21.07 -17.21 7.64
CA MET A 294 -20.08 -16.16 7.60
C MET A 294 -18.76 -16.57 8.30
N ILE A 295 -17.65 -16.29 7.64
CA ILE A 295 -16.31 -16.47 8.17
C ILE A 295 -15.93 -15.21 8.96
N THR A 296 -16.11 -15.24 10.28
CA THR A 296 -15.69 -14.13 11.17
C THR A 296 -14.15 -14.08 11.28
N PRO A 297 -13.55 -12.95 11.71
CA PRO A 297 -12.09 -12.84 11.85
C PRO A 297 -11.47 -13.97 12.71
N LYS A 298 -12.14 -14.35 13.79
CA LYS A 298 -11.72 -15.48 14.66
C LYS A 298 -11.76 -16.83 13.94
N ARG A 299 -12.78 -17.06 13.12
CA ARG A 299 -12.91 -18.27 12.30
C ARG A 299 -11.89 -18.28 11.17
N ALA A 300 -11.65 -17.15 10.50
CA ALA A 300 -10.64 -17.01 9.46
C ALA A 300 -9.24 -17.38 9.96
N ALA A 301 -8.84 -16.87 11.12
CA ALA A 301 -7.58 -17.23 11.75
C ALA A 301 -7.46 -18.73 12.05
N ARG A 302 -8.57 -19.36 12.51
CA ARG A 302 -8.59 -20.83 12.71
C ARG A 302 -8.54 -21.62 11.41
N VAL A 303 -9.19 -21.15 10.35
CA VAL A 303 -9.13 -21.80 9.01
C VAL A 303 -7.70 -21.85 8.51
N ILE A 304 -6.94 -20.76 8.65
CA ILE A 304 -5.54 -20.73 8.20
C ILE A 304 -4.63 -21.58 9.09
N LYS A 305 -4.87 -21.57 10.42
CA LYS A 305 -3.99 -22.27 11.37
C LYS A 305 -4.27 -23.76 11.43
N ASP A 306 -5.53 -24.16 11.55
CA ASP A 306 -5.96 -25.49 11.94
C ASP A 306 -6.74 -26.19 10.80
N GLY A 307 -7.21 -25.44 9.78
CA GLY A 307 -8.04 -25.97 8.70
C GLY A 307 -7.28 -26.89 7.77
N ILE A 308 -7.90 -28.04 7.43
CA ILE A 308 -7.34 -29.02 6.52
C ILE A 308 -8.39 -29.40 5.47
N ASN A 309 -7.95 -29.50 4.22
CA ASN A 309 -8.75 -29.94 3.10
C ASN A 309 -8.94 -31.49 3.11
N GLU A 310 -9.76 -32.01 2.21
CA GLU A 310 -10.02 -33.45 2.08
C GLU A 310 -8.76 -34.29 1.79
N ASN A 311 -7.70 -33.65 1.27
CA ASN A 311 -6.42 -34.30 0.97
C ASN A 311 -5.45 -34.28 2.17
N GLY A 312 -5.83 -33.73 3.32
CA GLY A 312 -4.98 -33.63 4.51
C GLY A 312 -3.96 -32.46 4.49
N GLU A 313 -4.12 -31.51 3.57
CA GLU A 313 -3.26 -30.34 3.43
C GLU A 313 -3.95 -29.08 3.97
N HIS A 314 -3.17 -28.09 4.39
CA HIS A 314 -3.71 -26.78 4.76
C HIS A 314 -4.40 -26.10 3.58
N TYR A 315 -5.47 -25.34 3.86
CA TYR A 315 -6.17 -24.59 2.83
C TYR A 315 -5.28 -23.51 2.20
N THR A 316 -4.94 -23.69 0.93
CA THR A 316 -4.32 -22.65 0.08
C THR A 316 -5.38 -21.88 -0.71
N LYS A 317 -6.56 -22.49 -0.89
CA LYS A 317 -7.72 -21.91 -1.58
C LYS A 317 -8.99 -22.24 -0.81
N VAL A 318 -9.91 -21.30 -0.74
CA VAL A 318 -11.22 -21.48 -0.09
C VAL A 318 -12.32 -21.03 -1.05
N LYS A 319 -13.40 -21.83 -1.17
CA LYS A 319 -14.56 -21.45 -1.99
C LYS A 319 -15.50 -20.58 -1.20
N ILE A 320 -15.61 -19.31 -1.59
CA ILE A 320 -16.44 -18.30 -0.92
C ILE A 320 -17.52 -17.76 -1.85
N ARG A 321 -18.59 -17.26 -1.27
CA ARG A 321 -19.62 -16.52 -2.00
C ARG A 321 -19.11 -15.12 -2.33
N THR A 322 -19.35 -14.68 -3.56
CA THR A 322 -18.95 -13.36 -4.04
C THR A 322 -20.10 -12.70 -4.80
N ILE A 323 -20.02 -11.38 -4.94
CA ILE A 323 -20.97 -10.61 -5.75
C ILE A 323 -20.92 -11.00 -7.22
N LEU A 324 -19.75 -11.46 -7.73
CA LEU A 324 -19.55 -11.85 -9.12
C LEU A 324 -20.34 -13.11 -9.52
N THR A 325 -20.60 -13.99 -8.53
CA THR A 325 -21.35 -15.23 -8.74
C THR A 325 -22.78 -15.16 -8.22
N CYS A 326 -23.23 -13.98 -7.78
CA CYS A 326 -24.60 -13.80 -7.25
C CYS A 326 -25.64 -14.08 -8.35
N ARG A 327 -26.68 -14.84 -8.00
CA ARG A 327 -27.78 -15.22 -8.91
C ARG A 327 -29.06 -14.43 -8.63
N SER A 328 -28.97 -13.30 -7.92
CA SER A 328 -30.09 -12.37 -7.69
C SER A 328 -30.50 -11.71 -9.00
N GLY A 329 -31.79 -11.59 -9.25
CA GLY A 329 -32.31 -11.01 -10.49
C GLY A 329 -32.08 -9.51 -10.60
N ASN A 330 -32.21 -8.79 -9.48
CA ASN A 330 -31.94 -7.35 -9.37
C ASN A 330 -31.15 -7.07 -8.10
N GLY A 331 -30.05 -6.32 -8.20
CA GLY A 331 -29.20 -6.03 -7.06
C GLY A 331 -28.36 -7.24 -6.62
N ILE A 332 -28.10 -7.38 -5.34
CA ILE A 332 -27.22 -8.40 -4.76
C ILE A 332 -27.90 -8.99 -3.52
N CYS A 333 -27.64 -10.27 -3.20
CA CYS A 333 -28.08 -10.86 -1.95
C CYS A 333 -27.09 -10.61 -0.81
N ALA A 334 -27.58 -10.58 0.44
CA ALA A 334 -26.78 -10.30 1.63
C ALA A 334 -25.63 -11.29 1.80
N LYS A 335 -25.86 -12.59 1.59
CA LYS A 335 -24.83 -13.61 1.75
C LYS A 335 -23.72 -13.55 0.71
N CYS A 336 -24.02 -13.15 -0.54
CA CYS A 336 -22.99 -12.95 -1.56
C CYS A 336 -22.16 -11.69 -1.33
N TYR A 337 -22.73 -10.67 -0.72
CA TYR A 337 -21.97 -9.49 -0.29
C TYR A 337 -21.10 -9.77 0.93
N GLY A 338 -21.67 -10.33 1.99
CA GLY A 338 -20.97 -10.70 3.21
C GLY A 338 -21.18 -9.73 4.36
N ALA A 339 -20.10 -9.39 5.05
CA ALA A 339 -20.12 -8.50 6.20
C ALA A 339 -20.22 -7.04 5.81
N ASN A 340 -20.96 -6.26 6.61
CA ASN A 340 -20.90 -4.80 6.58
C ASN A 340 -19.54 -4.35 7.15
N MET A 341 -18.83 -3.51 6.40
CA MET A 341 -17.47 -3.07 6.77
C MET A 341 -17.41 -2.21 8.03
N ALA A 342 -18.51 -1.56 8.41
CA ALA A 342 -18.57 -0.71 9.60
C ALA A 342 -18.82 -1.51 10.89
N THR A 343 -19.75 -2.49 10.84
CA THR A 343 -20.18 -3.26 12.01
C THR A 343 -19.51 -4.62 12.13
N GLY A 344 -19.01 -5.19 11.03
CA GLY A 344 -18.50 -6.57 10.95
C GLY A 344 -19.62 -7.65 11.00
N GLU A 345 -20.88 -7.26 11.07
CA GLU A 345 -22.03 -8.15 10.98
C GLU A 345 -22.49 -8.37 9.54
N ALA A 346 -23.36 -9.35 9.33
CA ALA A 346 -23.93 -9.56 8.01
C ALA A 346 -24.73 -8.32 7.55
N VAL A 347 -24.56 -7.92 6.29
CA VAL A 347 -25.25 -6.78 5.70
C VAL A 347 -26.77 -6.99 5.72
N GLN A 348 -27.52 -5.91 5.92
CA GLN A 348 -28.99 -5.93 5.97
C GLN A 348 -29.60 -5.67 4.58
N VAL A 349 -30.82 -6.19 4.39
CA VAL A 349 -31.60 -5.90 3.20
C VAL A 349 -31.97 -4.42 3.16
N GLY A 350 -31.83 -3.80 1.99
CA GLY A 350 -32.07 -2.37 1.77
C GLY A 350 -30.79 -1.51 1.77
N GLU A 351 -29.63 -2.06 2.12
CA GLU A 351 -28.37 -1.31 2.14
C GLU A 351 -27.85 -1.05 0.72
N SER A 352 -27.51 0.22 0.43
CA SER A 352 -27.03 0.68 -0.88
C SER A 352 -25.51 0.50 -1.00
N VAL A 353 -25.06 -0.73 -1.12
CA VAL A 353 -23.65 -1.10 -1.13
C VAL A 353 -22.88 -0.55 -2.33
N GLY A 354 -23.54 -0.35 -3.45
CA GLY A 354 -22.91 0.23 -4.65
C GLY A 354 -22.49 1.68 -4.44
N ILE A 355 -23.33 2.51 -3.84
CA ILE A 355 -23.00 3.91 -3.52
C ILE A 355 -21.87 3.98 -2.49
N ILE A 356 -21.93 3.14 -1.45
CA ILE A 356 -20.87 3.07 -0.43
C ILE A 356 -19.53 2.71 -1.08
N ALA A 357 -19.50 1.73 -1.98
CA ALA A 357 -18.30 1.35 -2.71
C ALA A 357 -17.77 2.49 -3.59
N ALA A 358 -18.64 3.15 -4.36
CA ALA A 358 -18.26 4.28 -5.22
C ALA A 358 -17.67 5.44 -4.42
N GLN A 359 -18.27 5.79 -3.29
CA GLN A 359 -17.77 6.84 -2.39
C GLN A 359 -16.45 6.45 -1.74
N SER A 360 -16.28 5.19 -1.32
CA SER A 360 -15.05 4.69 -0.71
C SER A 360 -13.87 4.64 -1.70
N ILE A 361 -14.16 4.45 -3.01
CA ILE A 361 -13.15 4.52 -4.08
C ILE A 361 -12.84 5.97 -4.42
N GLY A 362 -13.85 6.84 -4.44
CA GLY A 362 -13.72 8.24 -4.85
C GLY A 362 -13.09 9.16 -3.79
N GLU A 363 -13.35 8.93 -2.51
CA GLU A 363 -12.82 9.77 -1.43
C GLU A 363 -11.27 9.85 -1.46
N PRO A 364 -10.52 8.74 -1.50
CA PRO A 364 -9.07 8.82 -1.55
C PRO A 364 -8.53 9.36 -2.89
N GLY A 365 -9.34 9.50 -3.92
CA GLY A 365 -8.95 10.05 -5.21
C GLY A 365 -8.33 11.44 -5.09
N THR A 366 -8.91 12.32 -4.28
CA THR A 366 -8.34 13.65 -4.00
C THR A 366 -7.00 13.57 -3.27
N GLN A 367 -6.82 12.63 -2.34
CA GLN A 367 -5.56 12.42 -1.64
C GLN A 367 -4.47 11.82 -2.57
N LEU A 368 -4.84 10.92 -3.48
CA LEU A 368 -3.96 10.39 -4.52
C LEU A 368 -3.45 11.50 -5.46
N THR A 369 -4.28 12.49 -5.79
CA THR A 369 -3.87 13.64 -6.58
C THR A 369 -2.81 14.49 -5.86
N MET A 370 -2.90 14.63 -4.54
CA MET A 370 -1.93 15.38 -3.74
C MET A 370 -0.59 14.63 -3.54
N ARG A 371 -0.60 13.30 -3.49
CA ARG A 371 0.59 12.48 -3.20
C ARG A 371 1.48 12.20 -4.40
N THR A 372 0.97 12.22 -5.62
CA THR A 372 1.76 11.98 -6.85
C THR A 372 2.84 13.02 -7.12
N PHE A 373 2.84 14.15 -6.38
CA PHE A 373 3.85 15.21 -6.46
C PHE A 373 5.13 14.95 -5.69
N HIS A 374 5.10 14.11 -4.66
CA HIS A 374 6.23 13.93 -3.75
C HIS A 374 7.17 12.80 -4.15
N THR A 375 6.76 11.96 -5.05
CA THR A 375 7.63 11.02 -5.75
C THR A 375 8.06 11.68 -7.05
N GLY A 376 9.10 12.50 -7.00
CA GLY A 376 9.84 12.91 -8.19
C GLY A 376 10.17 11.64 -8.96
N GLY A 377 9.35 11.37 -9.99
CA GLY A 377 9.45 10.11 -10.71
C GLY A 377 10.84 9.99 -11.31
N VAL A 378 11.61 9.08 -10.79
CA VAL A 378 12.63 8.44 -11.62
C VAL A 378 11.86 7.85 -12.78
N ALA A 379 12.07 8.40 -13.97
CA ALA A 379 11.46 7.95 -15.21
C ALA A 379 11.83 6.48 -15.46
N GLY A 380 11.03 5.62 -14.91
CA GLY A 380 10.99 4.20 -15.23
C GLY A 380 9.75 3.97 -16.07
N GLY A 381 9.88 4.18 -17.37
CA GLY A 381 8.88 3.77 -18.35
C GLY A 381 7.53 4.50 -18.32
N ASP A 382 6.83 4.44 -19.42
CA ASP A 382 5.50 4.98 -19.74
C ASP A 382 4.33 4.43 -18.87
N ILE A 383 4.57 4.10 -17.61
CA ILE A 383 3.52 3.54 -16.74
C ILE A 383 2.74 4.67 -16.10
N THR A 384 1.48 4.81 -16.48
CA THR A 384 0.52 5.72 -15.82
C THR A 384 0.33 5.30 -14.36
N GLN A 385 0.48 6.25 -13.44
CA GLN A 385 0.31 6.04 -12.00
C GLN A 385 -0.74 7.00 -11.43
N GLY A 386 -1.28 6.66 -10.26
CA GLY A 386 -2.25 7.49 -9.56
C GLY A 386 -3.65 7.45 -10.20
N LEU A 387 -4.38 8.57 -10.12
CA LEU A 387 -5.76 8.67 -10.58
C LEU A 387 -5.97 8.29 -12.06
N PRO A 388 -5.12 8.71 -13.02
CA PRO A 388 -5.27 8.28 -14.42
C PRO A 388 -5.22 6.75 -14.60
N ARG A 389 -4.42 6.04 -13.79
CA ARG A 389 -4.37 4.58 -13.85
C ARG A 389 -5.63 3.93 -13.28
N VAL A 390 -6.18 4.50 -12.23
CA VAL A 390 -7.47 4.05 -11.67
C VAL A 390 -8.59 4.21 -12.71
N GLU A 391 -8.64 5.35 -13.43
CA GLU A 391 -9.60 5.56 -14.51
C GLU A 391 -9.42 4.57 -15.67
N GLU A 392 -8.18 4.33 -16.11
CA GLU A 392 -7.90 3.32 -17.15
C GLU A 392 -8.46 1.94 -16.78
N LEU A 393 -8.30 1.53 -15.51
CA LEU A 393 -8.79 0.24 -15.03
C LEU A 393 -10.32 0.18 -14.97
N PHE A 394 -10.97 1.21 -14.41
CA PHE A 394 -12.44 1.23 -14.30
C PHE A 394 -13.14 1.37 -15.64
N GLU A 395 -12.55 2.10 -16.58
CA GLU A 395 -13.11 2.29 -17.91
C GLU A 395 -12.63 1.24 -18.92
N ALA A 396 -11.78 0.30 -18.50
CA ALA A 396 -11.15 -0.71 -19.35
C ALA A 396 -10.48 -0.08 -20.60
N ARG A 397 -9.87 1.10 -20.43
CA ARG A 397 -9.14 1.78 -21.50
C ARG A 397 -7.85 1.03 -21.82
N LYS A 398 -7.46 1.05 -23.09
CA LYS A 398 -6.18 0.50 -23.52
C LYS A 398 -5.03 1.30 -22.89
N PRO A 399 -4.13 0.69 -22.09
CA PRO A 399 -3.05 1.40 -21.44
C PRO A 399 -2.03 1.92 -22.45
N LYS A 400 -1.34 3.02 -22.10
CA LYS A 400 -0.31 3.62 -22.97
C LYS A 400 0.86 2.66 -23.21
N GLY A 401 1.32 1.96 -22.18
CA GLY A 401 2.36 0.94 -22.25
C GLY A 401 1.75 -0.46 -22.26
N LEU A 402 1.17 -0.89 -23.39
CA LEU A 402 0.58 -2.22 -23.50
C LEU A 402 1.67 -3.29 -23.52
N ALA A 403 1.60 -4.27 -22.62
CA ALA A 403 2.46 -5.44 -22.68
C ALA A 403 2.07 -6.32 -23.88
N ILE A 404 3.05 -6.86 -24.57
CA ILE A 404 2.82 -7.83 -25.63
C ILE A 404 2.66 -9.19 -24.98
N ILE A 405 1.47 -9.77 -25.14
CA ILE A 405 1.10 -11.09 -24.62
C ILE A 405 0.86 -12.05 -25.78
N THR A 406 1.03 -13.34 -25.53
CA THR A 406 0.75 -14.33 -26.57
C THR A 406 -0.75 -14.51 -26.74
N GLU A 407 -1.19 -14.67 -28.01
CA GLU A 407 -2.58 -15.00 -28.38
C GLU A 407 -2.76 -16.49 -28.69
N ILE A 408 -1.67 -17.25 -28.73
CA ILE A 408 -1.68 -18.69 -28.96
C ILE A 408 -0.84 -19.40 -27.90
N PRO A 409 -1.22 -20.58 -27.42
CA PRO A 409 -0.36 -21.40 -26.59
C PRO A 409 0.77 -21.99 -27.44
N GLY A 410 1.93 -22.22 -26.85
CA GLY A 410 3.03 -22.84 -27.58
C GLY A 410 4.40 -22.51 -27.00
N VAL A 411 5.44 -22.92 -27.73
CA VAL A 411 6.83 -22.73 -27.34
C VAL A 411 7.36 -21.41 -27.94
N ALA A 412 7.90 -20.56 -27.08
CA ALA A 412 8.47 -19.29 -27.49
C ALA A 412 9.93 -19.44 -27.95
N GLN A 413 10.27 -18.91 -29.12
CA GLN A 413 11.63 -18.78 -29.62
C GLN A 413 11.99 -17.31 -29.80
N ILE A 414 13.07 -16.87 -29.17
CA ILE A 414 13.55 -15.51 -29.24
C ILE A 414 14.54 -15.38 -30.39
N LYS A 415 14.21 -14.58 -31.40
CA LYS A 415 15.09 -14.27 -32.55
C LYS A 415 15.55 -12.83 -32.43
N ASP A 416 16.81 -12.65 -32.04
CA ASP A 416 17.42 -11.32 -31.92
C ASP A 416 18.38 -11.12 -33.12
N THR A 417 18.02 -10.22 -34.03
CA THR A 417 18.82 -9.84 -35.16
C THR A 417 19.24 -8.39 -34.99
N LYS A 418 20.39 -7.98 -35.59
CA LYS A 418 20.91 -6.61 -35.48
C LYS A 418 19.93 -5.50 -35.87
N LYS A 419 18.81 -5.83 -36.52
CA LYS A 419 17.80 -4.86 -37.00
C LYS A 419 16.41 -5.06 -36.35
N LYS A 420 16.09 -6.25 -35.80
CA LYS A 420 14.76 -6.58 -35.29
C LYS A 420 14.87 -7.60 -34.15
N ARG A 421 14.07 -7.41 -33.12
CA ARG A 421 13.89 -8.37 -32.05
C ARG A 421 12.49 -8.95 -32.18
N GLU A 422 12.41 -10.26 -32.42
CA GLU A 422 11.17 -10.96 -32.67
C GLU A 422 11.04 -12.17 -31.75
N ILE A 423 9.82 -12.44 -31.26
CA ILE A 423 9.49 -13.68 -30.54
C ILE A 423 8.51 -14.44 -31.38
N VAL A 424 8.87 -15.66 -31.75
CA VAL A 424 8.02 -16.58 -32.48
C VAL A 424 7.45 -17.61 -31.51
N VAL A 425 6.14 -17.63 -31.38
CA VAL A 425 5.44 -18.64 -30.58
C VAL A 425 4.86 -19.67 -31.53
N THR A 426 5.21 -20.95 -31.33
CA THR A 426 4.75 -22.06 -32.18
C THR A 426 3.96 -23.04 -31.32
N ASN A 427 2.72 -23.29 -31.70
CA ASN A 427 1.90 -24.33 -31.09
C ASN A 427 2.34 -25.71 -31.60
N PRO A 428 2.77 -26.63 -30.72
CA PRO A 428 3.23 -27.96 -31.16
C PRO A 428 2.09 -28.86 -31.69
N ASP A 429 0.83 -28.59 -31.27
CA ASP A 429 -0.32 -29.42 -31.63
C ASP A 429 -0.88 -29.10 -33.02
N ASP A 430 -0.98 -27.80 -33.37
CA ASP A 430 -1.58 -27.33 -34.61
C ASP A 430 -0.55 -26.84 -35.64
N GLY A 431 0.73 -26.73 -35.26
CA GLY A 431 1.81 -26.20 -36.10
C GLY A 431 1.65 -24.70 -36.42
N VAL A 432 0.70 -24.01 -35.81
CA VAL A 432 0.47 -22.58 -36.03
C VAL A 432 1.57 -21.79 -35.33
N SER A 433 2.20 -20.87 -36.06
CA SER A 433 3.20 -19.97 -35.50
C SER A 433 2.79 -18.51 -35.64
N LYS A 434 2.98 -17.72 -34.58
CA LYS A 434 2.74 -16.26 -34.58
C LYS A 434 3.99 -15.52 -34.16
N THR A 435 4.34 -14.49 -34.92
CA THR A 435 5.55 -13.67 -34.70
C THR A 435 5.16 -12.34 -34.07
N TYR A 436 5.78 -12.01 -32.94
CA TYR A 436 5.61 -10.75 -32.22
C TYR A 436 6.87 -9.92 -32.37
N LEU A 437 6.71 -8.71 -32.92
CA LEU A 437 7.80 -7.75 -33.02
C LEU A 437 7.96 -7.00 -31.71
N ILE A 438 9.15 -7.04 -31.12
CA ILE A 438 9.43 -6.43 -29.83
C ILE A 438 10.20 -5.12 -30.05
N PRO A 439 9.69 -3.96 -29.60
CA PRO A 439 10.38 -2.70 -29.65
C PRO A 439 11.71 -2.74 -28.89
N TYR A 440 12.71 -2.01 -29.37
CA TYR A 440 13.96 -1.85 -28.62
C TYR A 440 13.70 -1.17 -27.28
N GLY A 441 14.36 -1.62 -26.22
CA GLY A 441 14.16 -1.14 -24.86
C GLY A 441 13.06 -1.90 -24.06
N SER A 442 12.25 -2.74 -24.70
CA SER A 442 11.27 -3.57 -23.99
C SER A 442 11.96 -4.70 -23.24
N ARG A 443 11.52 -4.92 -21.97
CA ARG A 443 12.02 -6.01 -21.13
C ARG A 443 11.28 -7.31 -21.46
N ILE A 444 12.00 -8.32 -21.92
CA ILE A 444 11.46 -9.67 -22.12
C ILE A 444 11.41 -10.36 -20.76
N LYS A 445 10.23 -10.89 -20.38
CA LYS A 445 10.05 -11.62 -19.11
C LYS A 445 10.19 -13.14 -19.23
N ILE A 446 10.25 -13.66 -20.46
CA ILE A 446 10.34 -15.10 -20.76
C ILE A 446 11.72 -15.47 -21.22
N ALA A 447 12.16 -16.69 -20.94
CA ALA A 447 13.37 -17.28 -21.50
C ALA A 447 13.08 -17.95 -22.86
N ASP A 448 14.11 -18.15 -23.67
CA ASP A 448 14.00 -18.90 -24.92
C ASP A 448 13.60 -20.35 -24.62
N GLY A 449 12.67 -20.89 -25.40
CA GLY A 449 12.12 -22.23 -25.19
C GLY A 449 11.05 -22.36 -24.12
N THR A 450 10.59 -21.27 -23.51
CA THR A 450 9.51 -21.32 -22.50
C THR A 450 8.19 -21.73 -23.14
N VAL A 451 7.48 -22.66 -22.51
CA VAL A 451 6.11 -23.02 -22.88
C VAL A 451 5.16 -21.97 -22.34
N LEU A 452 4.37 -21.37 -23.23
CA LEU A 452 3.39 -20.34 -22.92
C LEU A 452 1.98 -20.93 -22.99
N GLU A 453 1.16 -20.61 -22.01
CA GLU A 453 -0.27 -20.89 -22.01
C GLU A 453 -1.05 -19.65 -22.42
N LEU A 454 -2.27 -19.82 -22.91
CA LEU A 454 -3.21 -18.71 -23.11
C LEU A 454 -3.53 -18.08 -21.75
N SER A 455 -3.28 -16.78 -21.61
CA SER A 455 -3.59 -16.06 -20.38
C SER A 455 -5.06 -15.63 -20.33
#